data_4326d83fe18b6e4d44718e3863dbe8a6
#
_entry.id   4326d83fe18b6e4d44718e3863dbe8a6
#
_cell.length_a   1.000
_cell.length_b   1.000
_cell.length_c   1.000
_cell.angle_alpha   90.00
_cell.angle_beta   90.00
_cell.angle_gamma   90.00
#
_symmetry.space_group_name_H-M   'P 1'
#
loop_
_entity.id
_entity.type
_entity.pdbx_description
1 polymer ?
#
loop_
_entity_poly.entity_id
_entity_poly.type
_entity_poly.pdbx_seq_one_letter_code
_entity_poly.pdbx_strand_id
1 'polypeptide(L)'
;MRLAGLVLLVLLVVALAVAAQLVDLPDGAGLRALVDGAGNAAPVVFVAVCALGTAVFFPKPVLATAAGLLFGVGWGSVLAIAGFTAGAMIAFTVARVLGRDTVKGWLGERLAVLERVFARRGVEATLVIRLLPVLPFTLANYGAGVTAVRGRHFALGTALGLVPSTVLAAVLGDALSDLGSPRSLVALAIWAVLAALGVWWGRNLIRTAARAS
;
A
#
# COMPACT_ATOMS: atom_id res chain seq x y z
N MET A 1 -15.55 -12.19 -16.16
CA MET A 1 -15.12 -11.20 -15.16
C MET A 1 -13.60 -11.23 -14.86
N ARG A 2 -12.91 -12.39 -14.88
CA ARG A 2 -11.47 -12.49 -14.53
C ARG A 2 -10.53 -11.90 -15.59
N LEU A 3 -10.85 -12.04 -16.88
CA LEU A 3 -10.04 -11.50 -17.98
C LEU A 3 -10.08 -9.96 -18.02
N ALA A 4 -11.25 -9.36 -17.80
CA ALA A 4 -11.43 -7.91 -17.76
C ALA A 4 -10.65 -7.24 -16.62
N GLY A 5 -10.59 -7.88 -15.43
CA GLY A 5 -9.78 -7.38 -14.31
C GLY A 5 -8.27 -7.45 -14.58
N LEU A 6 -7.82 -8.50 -15.26
CA LEU A 6 -6.42 -8.68 -15.64
C LEU A 6 -6.02 -7.69 -16.73
N VAL A 7 -6.90 -7.48 -17.71
CA VAL A 7 -6.72 -6.47 -18.76
C VAL A 7 -6.68 -5.06 -18.16
N LEU A 8 -7.59 -4.74 -17.23
CA LEU A 8 -7.61 -3.44 -16.55
C LEU A 8 -6.33 -3.21 -15.73
N LEU A 9 -5.84 -4.24 -15.03
CA LEU A 9 -4.58 -4.16 -14.27
C LEU A 9 -3.39 -3.94 -15.20
N VAL A 10 -3.32 -4.68 -16.31
CA VAL A 10 -2.26 -4.50 -17.32
C VAL A 10 -2.33 -3.12 -17.95
N LEU A 11 -3.52 -2.64 -18.32
CA LEU A 11 -3.71 -1.29 -18.85
C LEU A 11 -3.31 -0.21 -17.83
N LEU A 12 -3.63 -0.40 -16.55
CA LEU A 12 -3.21 0.51 -15.48
C LEU A 12 -1.68 0.53 -15.33
N VAL A 13 -1.04 -0.63 -15.33
CA VAL A 13 0.43 -0.74 -15.24
C VAL A 13 1.09 -0.11 -16.47
N VAL A 14 0.57 -0.37 -17.67
CA VAL A 14 1.06 0.22 -18.91
C VAL A 14 0.83 1.74 -18.91
N ALA A 15 -0.34 2.21 -18.49
CA ALA A 15 -0.63 3.64 -18.39
C ALA A 15 0.31 4.35 -17.40
N LEU A 16 0.59 3.72 -16.24
CA LEU A 16 1.56 4.24 -15.26
C LEU A 16 2.99 4.24 -15.80
N ALA A 17 3.39 3.18 -16.53
CA ALA A 17 4.70 3.11 -17.17
C ALA A 17 4.85 4.15 -18.28
N VAL A 18 3.81 4.36 -19.09
CA VAL A 18 3.78 5.40 -20.13
C VAL A 18 3.77 6.80 -19.50
N ALA A 19 2.97 7.03 -18.47
CA ALA A 19 2.96 8.30 -17.74
C ALA A 19 4.32 8.61 -17.11
N ALA A 20 5.01 7.60 -16.56
CA ALA A 20 6.36 7.74 -16.02
C ALA A 20 7.41 8.07 -17.11
N GLN A 21 7.15 7.71 -18.37
CA GLN A 21 8.02 8.06 -19.51
C GLN A 21 7.71 9.43 -20.12
N LEU A 22 6.45 9.89 -19.99
CA LEU A 22 6.01 11.19 -20.50
C LEU A 22 6.30 12.34 -19.53
N VAL A 23 6.52 12.03 -18.26
CA VAL A 23 6.99 12.98 -17.25
C VAL A 23 8.48 12.74 -17.08
N ASP A 24 9.31 13.74 -17.40
CA ASP A 24 10.74 13.75 -17.07
C ASP A 24 10.87 13.73 -15.53
N LEU A 25 10.69 12.54 -14.96
CA LEU A 25 10.94 12.35 -13.54
C LEU A 25 12.44 12.49 -13.31
N PRO A 26 12.86 13.31 -12.34
CA PRO A 26 14.26 13.41 -11.97
C PRO A 26 14.78 11.99 -11.67
N ASP A 27 15.98 11.69 -12.09
CA ASP A 27 16.67 10.47 -11.69
C ASP A 27 16.83 10.41 -10.15
N GLY A 28 17.29 9.29 -9.62
CA GLY A 28 17.45 9.13 -8.17
C GLY A 28 18.34 10.19 -7.53
N ALA A 29 19.32 10.72 -8.28
CA ALA A 29 20.20 11.81 -7.83
C ALA A 29 19.45 13.15 -7.81
N GLY A 30 18.67 13.45 -8.84
CA GLY A 30 17.82 14.64 -8.90
C GLY A 30 16.74 14.65 -7.82
N LEU A 31 16.10 13.51 -7.55
CA LEU A 31 15.15 13.38 -6.45
C LEU A 31 15.79 13.63 -5.08
N ARG A 32 17.01 13.14 -4.84
CA ARG A 32 17.76 13.42 -3.61
C ARG A 32 18.11 14.89 -3.49
N ALA A 33 18.59 15.51 -4.57
CA ALA A 33 18.89 16.94 -4.58
C ALA A 33 17.67 17.80 -4.23
N LEU A 34 16.46 17.41 -4.68
CA LEU A 34 15.20 18.07 -4.28
C LEU A 34 14.89 17.90 -2.79
N VAL A 35 15.14 16.72 -2.22
CA VAL A 35 14.99 16.45 -0.80
C VAL A 35 15.98 17.25 0.04
N ASP A 36 17.25 17.29 -0.40
CA ASP A 36 18.32 18.05 0.26
C ASP A 36 18.02 19.55 0.21
N GLY A 37 17.53 20.06 -0.94
CA GLY A 37 17.12 21.44 -1.11
C GLY A 37 15.89 21.83 -0.27
N ALA A 38 15.00 20.89 0.00
CA ALA A 38 13.84 21.11 0.87
C ALA A 38 14.19 21.04 2.37
N GLY A 39 15.38 20.53 2.72
CA GLY A 39 15.89 20.48 4.08
C GLY A 39 14.88 19.86 5.08
N ASN A 40 14.61 20.53 6.19
CA ASN A 40 13.71 20.04 7.23
C ASN A 40 12.23 19.89 6.79
N ALA A 41 11.83 20.48 5.67
CA ALA A 41 10.48 20.33 5.13
C ALA A 41 10.29 19.02 4.36
N ALA A 42 11.35 18.41 3.85
CA ALA A 42 11.29 17.21 3.02
C ALA A 42 10.51 16.04 3.66
N PRO A 43 10.75 15.67 4.93
CA PRO A 43 9.98 14.60 5.58
C PRO A 43 8.48 14.90 5.64
N VAL A 44 8.09 16.14 5.95
CA VAL A 44 6.70 16.56 6.06
C VAL A 44 6.01 16.52 4.69
N VAL A 45 6.68 17.03 3.66
CA VAL A 45 6.19 16.99 2.28
C VAL A 45 6.03 15.54 1.83
N PHE A 46 7.00 14.67 2.11
CA PHE A 46 6.93 13.27 1.75
C PHE A 46 5.75 12.54 2.43
N VAL A 47 5.54 12.78 3.71
CA VAL A 47 4.37 12.24 4.44
C VAL A 47 3.06 12.72 3.81
N ALA A 48 2.96 14.00 3.43
CA ALA A 48 1.78 14.54 2.76
C ALA A 48 1.57 13.89 1.37
N VAL A 49 2.63 13.71 0.58
CA VAL A 49 2.57 13.01 -0.72
C VAL A 49 2.11 11.56 -0.55
N CYS A 50 2.63 10.83 0.44
CA CYS A 50 2.18 9.47 0.76
C CYS A 50 0.70 9.45 1.18
N ALA A 51 0.26 10.42 1.99
CA ALA A 51 -1.12 10.49 2.46
C ALA A 51 -2.09 10.78 1.31
N LEU A 52 -1.81 11.79 0.50
CA LEU A 52 -2.63 12.15 -0.66
C LEU A 52 -2.61 11.03 -1.73
N GLY A 53 -1.43 10.51 -2.06
CA GLY A 53 -1.29 9.41 -3.02
C GLY A 53 -2.10 8.18 -2.59
N THR A 54 -2.08 7.83 -1.31
CA THR A 54 -2.92 6.74 -0.77
C THR A 54 -4.41 7.03 -0.96
N ALA A 55 -4.85 8.25 -0.73
CA ALA A 55 -6.26 8.61 -0.87
C ALA A 55 -6.73 8.56 -2.34
N VAL A 56 -5.86 8.88 -3.31
CA VAL A 56 -6.18 8.91 -4.74
C VAL A 56 -5.74 7.65 -5.51
N PHE A 57 -5.57 6.53 -4.85
CA PHE A 57 -5.21 5.23 -5.45
C PHE A 57 -3.82 5.16 -6.09
N PHE A 58 -2.90 6.03 -5.72
CA PHE A 58 -1.52 5.91 -6.19
C PHE A 58 -0.87 4.61 -5.67
N PRO A 59 -0.07 3.90 -6.48
CA PRO A 59 0.52 2.63 -6.08
C PRO A 59 1.46 2.78 -4.87
N LYS A 60 1.05 2.21 -3.72
CA LYS A 60 1.82 2.21 -2.47
C LYS A 60 3.28 1.72 -2.64
N PRO A 61 3.56 0.64 -3.39
CA PRO A 61 4.94 0.15 -3.53
C PRO A 61 5.91 1.21 -4.07
N VAL A 62 5.46 2.05 -5.01
CA VAL A 62 6.27 3.12 -5.59
C VAL A 62 6.70 4.11 -4.51
N LEU A 63 5.75 4.59 -3.70
CA LEU A 63 6.04 5.53 -2.62
C LEU A 63 6.89 4.90 -1.52
N ALA A 64 6.67 3.62 -1.20
CA ALA A 64 7.45 2.93 -0.18
C ALA A 64 8.90 2.69 -0.63
N THR A 65 9.12 2.39 -1.92
CA THR A 65 10.47 2.29 -2.52
C THR A 65 11.14 3.65 -2.56
N ALA A 66 10.42 4.70 -2.97
CA ALA A 66 10.93 6.08 -2.94
C ALA A 66 11.34 6.51 -1.52
N ALA A 67 10.61 6.09 -0.49
CA ALA A 67 10.97 6.37 0.90
C ALA A 67 12.35 5.82 1.27
N GLY A 68 12.64 4.57 0.89
CA GLY A 68 13.95 3.95 1.10
C GLY A 68 15.05 4.64 0.32
N LEU A 69 14.79 4.95 -0.95
CA LEU A 69 15.73 5.64 -1.82
C LEU A 69 16.11 7.03 -1.28
N LEU A 70 15.14 7.79 -0.76
CA LEU A 70 15.32 9.20 -0.37
C LEU A 70 15.80 9.35 1.09
N PHE A 71 15.30 8.52 2.00
CA PHE A 71 15.51 8.68 3.44
C PHE A 71 16.17 7.46 4.11
N GLY A 72 16.56 6.44 3.31
CA GLY A 72 17.10 5.19 3.83
C GLY A 72 16.01 4.29 4.45
N VAL A 73 16.42 3.06 4.82
CA VAL A 73 15.48 2.03 5.29
C VAL A 73 14.73 2.45 6.56
N GLY A 74 15.45 2.92 7.58
CA GLY A 74 14.87 3.21 8.89
C GLY A 74 13.91 4.38 8.86
N TRP A 75 14.42 5.56 8.53
CA TRP A 75 13.65 6.80 8.52
C TRP A 75 12.60 6.82 7.42
N GLY A 76 12.96 6.34 6.21
CA GLY A 76 12.02 6.20 5.09
C GLY A 76 10.82 5.32 5.44
N SER A 77 11.05 4.18 6.12
CA SER A 77 9.94 3.32 6.57
C SER A 77 9.01 4.03 7.55
N VAL A 78 9.55 4.77 8.51
CA VAL A 78 8.74 5.53 9.49
C VAL A 78 7.88 6.57 8.79
N LEU A 79 8.47 7.38 7.90
CA LEU A 79 7.77 8.42 7.14
C LEU A 79 6.68 7.82 6.23
N ALA A 80 7.02 6.75 5.52
CA ALA A 80 6.06 6.08 4.63
C ALA A 80 4.89 5.47 5.41
N ILE A 81 5.14 4.79 6.55
CA ILE A 81 4.08 4.24 7.40
C ILE A 81 3.20 5.35 7.96
N ALA A 82 3.78 6.46 8.42
CA ALA A 82 3.03 7.61 8.88
C ALA A 82 2.12 8.18 7.78
N GLY A 83 2.68 8.43 6.59
CA GLY A 83 1.95 8.95 5.43
C GLY A 83 0.86 8.01 4.95
N PHE A 84 1.15 6.71 4.79
CA PHE A 84 0.15 5.71 4.39
C PHE A 84 -0.97 5.56 5.42
N THR A 85 -0.65 5.63 6.71
CA THR A 85 -1.65 5.58 7.78
C THR A 85 -2.53 6.83 7.75
N ALA A 86 -1.95 8.00 7.57
CA ALA A 86 -2.69 9.26 7.42
C ALA A 86 -3.62 9.21 6.20
N GLY A 87 -3.12 8.78 5.04
CA GLY A 87 -3.93 8.64 3.83
C GLY A 87 -5.02 7.57 3.96
N ALA A 88 -4.73 6.46 4.64
CA ALA A 88 -5.73 5.45 4.96
C ALA A 88 -6.84 6.02 5.86
N MET A 89 -6.49 6.89 6.82
CA MET A 89 -7.45 7.58 7.68
C MET A 89 -8.29 8.60 6.91
N ILE A 90 -7.72 9.30 5.94
CA ILE A 90 -8.47 10.19 5.03
C ILE A 90 -9.51 9.38 4.26
N ALA A 91 -9.10 8.32 3.55
CA ALA A 91 -9.99 7.46 2.79
C ALA A 91 -11.08 6.82 3.67
N PHE A 92 -10.70 6.34 4.85
CA PHE A 92 -11.61 5.81 5.86
C PHE A 92 -12.66 6.85 6.30
N THR A 93 -12.24 8.07 6.59
CA THR A 93 -13.13 9.14 7.06
C THR A 93 -14.09 9.59 5.95
N VAL A 94 -13.56 9.76 4.73
CA VAL A 94 -14.38 10.08 3.55
C VAL A 94 -15.47 9.03 3.35
N ALA A 95 -15.11 7.74 3.36
CA ALA A 95 -16.09 6.66 3.22
C ALA A 95 -17.09 6.61 4.39
N ARG A 96 -16.66 6.93 5.60
CA ARG A 96 -17.52 6.96 6.79
C ARG A 96 -18.56 8.05 6.73
N VAL A 97 -18.17 9.23 6.25
CA VAL A 97 -19.06 10.41 6.18
C VAL A 97 -19.99 10.33 4.97
N LEU A 98 -19.45 9.91 3.80
CA LEU A 98 -20.19 9.97 2.54
C LEU A 98 -20.84 8.65 2.12
N GLY A 99 -20.31 7.52 2.58
CA GLY A 99 -20.62 6.20 2.00
C GLY A 99 -21.42 5.25 2.88
N ARG A 100 -21.50 5.49 4.19
CA ARG A 100 -22.05 4.48 5.12
C ARG A 100 -23.51 4.12 4.86
N ASP A 101 -24.34 5.09 4.57
CA ASP A 101 -25.78 4.86 4.36
C ASP A 101 -26.06 4.23 3.00
N THR A 102 -25.30 4.62 1.97
CA THR A 102 -25.39 4.03 0.62
C THR A 102 -24.97 2.56 0.62
N VAL A 103 -23.87 2.23 1.29
CA VAL A 103 -23.31 0.87 1.32
C VAL A 103 -24.12 -0.07 2.21
N LYS A 104 -24.72 0.43 3.28
CA LYS A 104 -25.68 -0.36 4.12
C LYS A 104 -26.83 -0.92 3.30
N GLY A 105 -27.37 -0.12 2.38
CA GLY A 105 -28.45 -0.57 1.49
C GLY A 105 -28.02 -1.68 0.51
N TRP A 106 -26.75 -1.74 0.14
CA TRP A 106 -26.25 -2.69 -0.87
C TRP A 106 -25.75 -4.01 -0.28
N LEU A 107 -25.13 -3.98 0.90
CA LEU A 107 -24.47 -5.15 1.51
C LEU A 107 -25.38 -5.94 2.46
N GLY A 108 -26.49 -5.36 2.95
CA GLY A 108 -27.45 -6.05 3.80
C GLY A 108 -26.81 -6.84 4.95
N GLU A 109 -27.20 -8.12 5.09
CA GLU A 109 -26.72 -9.01 6.16
C GLU A 109 -25.21 -9.30 6.11
N ARG A 110 -24.56 -9.23 4.94
CA ARG A 110 -23.11 -9.43 4.80
C ARG A 110 -22.32 -8.34 5.53
N LEU A 111 -22.84 -7.11 5.55
CA LEU A 111 -22.26 -6.04 6.33
C LEU A 111 -22.33 -6.32 7.83
N ALA A 112 -23.43 -6.91 8.31
CA ALA A 112 -23.60 -7.24 9.72
C ALA A 112 -22.60 -8.31 10.23
N VAL A 113 -22.14 -9.22 9.37
CA VAL A 113 -21.08 -10.19 9.71
C VAL A 113 -19.74 -9.46 9.84
N LEU A 114 -19.39 -8.61 8.87
CA LEU A 114 -18.15 -7.79 8.91
C LEU A 114 -18.17 -6.85 10.12
N GLU A 115 -19.30 -6.20 10.40
CA GLU A 115 -19.46 -5.31 11.55
C GLU A 115 -19.21 -6.03 12.88
N ARG A 116 -19.67 -7.27 13.04
CA ARG A 116 -19.42 -8.05 14.27
C ARG A 116 -17.94 -8.38 14.48
N VAL A 117 -17.23 -8.75 13.41
CA VAL A 117 -15.80 -9.05 13.47
C VAL A 117 -15.00 -7.77 13.81
N PHE A 118 -15.28 -6.67 13.12
CA PHE A 118 -14.58 -5.40 13.35
C PHE A 118 -14.93 -4.73 14.68
N ALA A 119 -16.15 -4.93 15.20
CA ALA A 119 -16.56 -4.36 16.49
C ALA A 119 -15.82 -5.01 17.67
N ARG A 120 -15.56 -6.32 17.61
CA ARG A 120 -14.93 -7.07 18.71
C ARG A 120 -13.40 -7.08 18.66
N ARG A 121 -12.80 -7.12 17.45
CA ARG A 121 -11.35 -7.28 17.23
C ARG A 121 -10.84 -6.33 16.14
N GLY A 122 -11.15 -5.05 16.24
CA GLY A 122 -10.89 -4.07 15.18
C GLY A 122 -9.42 -3.93 14.79
N VAL A 123 -8.47 -3.99 15.73
CA VAL A 123 -7.04 -3.94 15.45
C VAL A 123 -6.59 -5.22 14.75
N GLU A 124 -6.94 -6.38 15.30
CA GLU A 124 -6.58 -7.69 14.74
C GLU A 124 -7.15 -7.89 13.34
N ALA A 125 -8.44 -7.57 13.15
CA ALA A 125 -9.10 -7.66 11.85
C ALA A 125 -8.43 -6.76 10.81
N THR A 126 -8.06 -5.53 11.19
CA THR A 126 -7.33 -4.61 10.31
C THR A 126 -5.95 -5.16 9.98
N LEU A 127 -5.23 -5.67 10.98
CA LEU A 127 -3.90 -6.25 10.81
C LEU A 127 -3.93 -7.46 9.84
N VAL A 128 -4.90 -8.35 10.01
CA VAL A 128 -5.09 -9.51 9.12
C VAL A 128 -5.32 -9.05 7.67
N ILE A 129 -6.18 -8.06 7.45
CA ILE A 129 -6.42 -7.52 6.09
C ILE A 129 -5.16 -6.88 5.50
N ARG A 130 -4.28 -6.29 6.32
CA ARG A 130 -3.02 -5.70 5.85
C ARG A 130 -1.97 -6.76 5.51
N LEU A 131 -1.94 -7.85 6.25
CA LEU A 131 -0.98 -8.94 6.03
C LEU A 131 -1.42 -9.90 4.92
N LEU A 132 -2.73 -10.04 4.71
CA LEU A 132 -3.27 -10.85 3.63
C LEU A 132 -3.53 -9.98 2.39
N PRO A 133 -2.92 -10.26 1.23
CA PRO A 133 -3.12 -9.48 0.01
C PRO A 133 -4.45 -9.82 -0.70
N VAL A 134 -5.57 -9.77 0.06
CA VAL A 134 -6.90 -10.13 -0.44
C VAL A 134 -7.55 -8.99 -1.21
N LEU A 135 -7.31 -7.74 -0.77
CA LEU A 135 -7.91 -6.54 -1.33
C LEU A 135 -6.84 -5.49 -1.67
N PRO A 136 -7.04 -4.72 -2.74
CA PRO A 136 -6.24 -3.53 -3.00
C PRO A 136 -6.25 -2.59 -1.80
N PHE A 137 -5.07 -2.04 -1.47
CA PHE A 137 -4.84 -1.26 -0.25
C PHE A 137 -5.87 -0.14 -0.06
N THR A 138 -6.12 0.64 -1.09
CA THR A 138 -7.03 1.78 -1.02
C THR A 138 -8.49 1.35 -0.91
N LEU A 139 -8.90 0.28 -1.61
CA LEU A 139 -10.25 -0.28 -1.46
C LEU A 139 -10.50 -0.77 -0.05
N ALA A 140 -9.50 -1.39 0.60
CA ALA A 140 -9.60 -1.82 1.99
C ALA A 140 -9.77 -0.61 2.95
N ASN A 141 -9.17 0.55 2.63
CA ASN A 141 -9.31 1.78 3.43
C ASN A 141 -10.73 2.33 3.36
N TYR A 142 -11.27 2.50 2.16
CA TYR A 142 -12.65 2.94 1.96
C TYR A 142 -13.65 1.93 2.52
N GLY A 143 -13.41 0.62 2.28
CA GLY A 143 -14.22 -0.46 2.80
C GLY A 143 -14.30 -0.47 4.33
N ALA A 144 -13.18 -0.28 5.03
CA ALA A 144 -13.16 -0.18 6.48
C ALA A 144 -13.97 1.03 6.99
N GLY A 145 -13.98 2.15 6.27
CA GLY A 145 -14.73 3.35 6.61
C GLY A 145 -16.23 3.11 6.77
N VAL A 146 -16.82 2.24 5.96
CA VAL A 146 -18.27 1.94 6.02
C VAL A 146 -18.63 0.89 7.09
N THR A 147 -17.63 0.21 7.68
CA THR A 147 -17.83 -0.76 8.76
C THR A 147 -17.90 -0.10 10.15
N ALA A 148 -18.25 -0.89 11.20
CA ALA A 148 -18.31 -0.42 12.58
C ALA A 148 -16.91 -0.28 13.26
N VAL A 149 -15.80 -0.50 12.56
CA VAL A 149 -14.46 -0.39 13.16
C VAL A 149 -14.20 1.03 13.69
N ARG A 150 -13.64 1.13 14.89
CA ARG A 150 -13.25 2.43 15.45
C ARG A 150 -12.01 2.96 14.73
N GLY A 151 -11.99 4.26 14.38
CA GLY A 151 -10.86 4.88 13.65
C GLY A 151 -9.50 4.62 14.30
N ARG A 152 -9.40 4.68 15.64
CA ARG A 152 -8.16 4.38 16.37
C ARG A 152 -7.69 2.93 16.19
N HIS A 153 -8.59 1.95 16.16
CA HIS A 153 -8.25 0.56 15.94
C HIS A 153 -7.81 0.33 14.49
N PHE A 154 -8.47 0.99 13.55
CA PHE A 154 -8.09 0.97 12.14
C PHE A 154 -6.71 1.62 11.93
N ALA A 155 -6.42 2.78 12.54
CA ALA A 155 -5.12 3.45 12.47
C ALA A 155 -4.00 2.56 13.02
N LEU A 156 -4.17 2.02 14.24
CA LEU A 156 -3.18 1.15 14.88
C LEU A 156 -2.95 -0.13 14.08
N GLY A 157 -4.01 -0.83 13.69
CA GLY A 157 -3.90 -2.05 12.88
C GLY A 157 -3.28 -1.78 11.51
N THR A 158 -3.54 -0.61 10.92
CA THR A 158 -2.91 -0.18 9.67
C THR A 158 -1.43 0.10 9.87
N ALA A 159 -1.05 0.92 10.84
CA ALA A 159 0.35 1.26 11.10
C ALA A 159 1.19 -0.01 11.35
N LEU A 160 0.73 -0.90 12.23
CA LEU A 160 1.42 -2.15 12.54
C LEU A 160 1.46 -3.12 11.34
N GLY A 161 0.34 -3.27 10.64
CA GLY A 161 0.23 -4.19 9.50
C GLY A 161 1.02 -3.75 8.26
N LEU A 162 1.33 -2.46 8.15
CA LEU A 162 2.15 -1.93 7.05
C LEU A 162 3.65 -2.15 7.26
N VAL A 163 4.12 -2.39 8.49
CA VAL A 163 5.54 -2.50 8.80
C VAL A 163 6.28 -3.48 7.88
N PRO A 164 5.88 -4.76 7.78
CA PRO A 164 6.67 -5.72 7.00
C PRO A 164 6.80 -5.34 5.53
N SER A 165 5.68 -5.00 4.89
CA SER A 165 5.67 -4.68 3.45
C SER A 165 6.33 -3.34 3.14
N THR A 166 6.27 -2.36 4.04
CA THR A 166 6.86 -1.04 3.83
C THR A 166 8.37 -1.08 4.06
N VAL A 167 8.83 -1.77 5.12
CA VAL A 167 10.26 -1.97 5.36
C VAL A 167 10.91 -2.72 4.19
N LEU A 168 10.25 -3.79 3.70
CA LEU A 168 10.75 -4.54 2.56
C LEU A 168 10.89 -3.68 1.30
N ALA A 169 9.89 -2.83 1.03
CA ALA A 169 9.94 -1.91 -0.11
C ALA A 169 11.00 -0.80 0.08
N ALA A 170 11.19 -0.32 1.32
CA ALA A 170 12.22 0.66 1.64
C ALA A 170 13.64 0.06 1.49
N VAL A 171 13.84 -1.21 1.88
CA VAL A 171 15.11 -1.92 1.65
C VAL A 171 15.41 -2.00 0.15
N LEU A 172 14.39 -2.29 -0.69
CA LEU A 172 14.57 -2.26 -2.14
C LEU A 172 14.96 -0.86 -2.64
N GLY A 173 14.27 0.19 -2.15
CA GLY A 173 14.54 1.56 -2.53
C GLY A 173 15.96 2.02 -2.14
N ASP A 174 16.40 1.70 -0.94
CA ASP A 174 17.74 1.98 -0.46
C ASP A 174 18.80 1.25 -1.31
N ALA A 175 18.54 -0.01 -1.65
CA ALA A 175 19.40 -0.79 -2.54
C ALA A 175 19.54 -0.20 -3.95
N LEU A 176 18.48 0.43 -4.47
CA LEU A 176 18.54 1.11 -5.78
C LEU A 176 19.47 2.34 -5.77
N SER A 177 19.80 2.86 -4.60
CA SER A 177 20.70 3.99 -4.48
C SER A 177 22.18 3.68 -4.78
N ASP A 178 22.55 2.40 -4.67
CA ASP A 178 23.92 1.92 -4.93
C ASP A 178 23.87 0.48 -5.50
N LEU A 179 23.45 0.36 -6.76
CA LEU A 179 23.26 -0.91 -7.46
C LEU A 179 24.54 -1.75 -7.60
N GLY A 180 25.71 -1.13 -7.38
CA GLY A 180 27.01 -1.81 -7.44
C GLY A 180 27.42 -2.48 -6.13
N SER A 181 26.71 -2.23 -5.03
CA SER A 181 27.11 -2.79 -3.73
C SER A 181 26.63 -4.24 -3.53
N PRO A 182 27.40 -5.08 -2.82
CA PRO A 182 26.97 -6.43 -2.48
C PRO A 182 25.63 -6.45 -1.70
N ARG A 183 25.38 -5.41 -0.91
CA ARG A 183 24.12 -5.27 -0.13
C ARG A 183 22.92 -5.11 -1.05
N SER A 184 23.04 -4.32 -2.12
CA SER A 184 21.98 -4.10 -3.11
C SER A 184 21.66 -5.38 -3.87
N LEU A 185 22.67 -6.14 -4.27
CA LEU A 185 22.46 -7.42 -4.94
C LEU A 185 21.73 -8.42 -4.05
N VAL A 186 22.07 -8.50 -2.77
CA VAL A 186 21.39 -9.35 -1.80
C VAL A 186 19.94 -8.90 -1.59
N ALA A 187 19.68 -7.60 -1.43
CA ALA A 187 18.34 -7.06 -1.27
C ALA A 187 17.45 -7.34 -2.49
N LEU A 188 17.98 -7.15 -3.70
CA LEU A 188 17.29 -7.45 -4.95
C LEU A 188 17.02 -8.96 -5.09
N ALA A 189 17.96 -9.81 -4.72
CA ALA A 189 17.79 -11.26 -4.75
C ALA A 189 16.69 -11.71 -3.76
N ILE A 190 16.68 -11.20 -2.54
CA ILE A 190 15.61 -11.46 -1.55
C ILE A 190 14.26 -11.02 -2.11
N TRP A 191 14.20 -9.82 -2.68
CA TRP A 191 12.96 -9.30 -3.28
C TRP A 191 12.46 -10.16 -4.44
N ALA A 192 13.35 -10.59 -5.34
CA ALA A 192 13.01 -11.48 -6.45
C ALA A 192 12.47 -12.83 -5.96
N VAL A 193 13.09 -13.42 -4.93
CA VAL A 193 12.63 -14.66 -4.31
C VAL A 193 11.25 -14.48 -3.68
N LEU A 194 11.02 -13.42 -2.91
CA LEU A 194 9.73 -13.16 -2.28
C LEU A 194 8.63 -12.89 -3.32
N ALA A 195 8.94 -12.17 -4.39
CA ALA A 195 8.02 -11.96 -5.50
C ALA A 195 7.66 -13.28 -6.20
N ALA A 196 8.67 -14.12 -6.48
CA ALA A 196 8.47 -15.43 -7.08
C ALA A 196 7.61 -16.34 -6.19
N LEU A 197 7.88 -16.38 -4.88
CA LEU A 197 7.08 -17.12 -3.90
C LEU A 197 5.64 -16.60 -3.84
N GLY A 198 5.44 -15.29 -3.85
CA GLY A 198 4.11 -14.67 -3.87
C GLY A 198 3.31 -15.04 -5.11
N VAL A 199 3.94 -14.98 -6.28
CA VAL A 199 3.33 -15.41 -7.55
C VAL A 199 3.01 -16.90 -7.54
N TRP A 200 3.94 -17.73 -7.09
CA TRP A 200 3.75 -19.19 -7.01
C TRP A 200 2.60 -19.54 -6.08
N TRP A 201 2.54 -18.94 -4.88
CA TRP A 201 1.48 -19.18 -3.91
C TRP A 201 0.13 -18.69 -4.43
N GLY A 202 0.08 -17.49 -5.01
CA GLY A 202 -1.15 -16.97 -5.63
C GLY A 202 -1.69 -17.86 -6.73
N ARG A 203 -0.80 -18.40 -7.59
CA ARG A 203 -1.18 -19.37 -8.64
C ARG A 203 -1.71 -20.70 -8.06
N ASN A 204 -1.13 -21.17 -6.95
CA ASN A 204 -1.58 -22.39 -6.29
C ASN A 204 -2.96 -22.20 -5.64
N LEU A 205 -3.21 -21.08 -4.98
CA LEU A 205 -4.54 -20.76 -4.41
C LEU A 205 -5.62 -20.71 -5.48
N ILE A 206 -5.33 -20.10 -6.64
CA ILE A 206 -6.28 -20.07 -7.76
C ILE A 206 -6.55 -21.47 -8.33
N ARG A 207 -5.51 -22.30 -8.43
CA ARG A 207 -5.64 -23.69 -8.93
C ARG A 207 -6.44 -24.58 -7.99
N THR A 208 -6.25 -24.44 -6.66
CA THR A 208 -7.01 -25.20 -5.66
C THR A 208 -8.46 -24.76 -5.62
N ALA A 209 -8.74 -23.46 -5.70
CA ALA A 209 -10.11 -22.96 -5.78
C ALA A 209 -10.85 -23.39 -7.05
N ALA A 210 -10.14 -23.50 -8.19
CA ALA A 210 -10.72 -23.98 -9.46
C ALA A 210 -10.97 -25.50 -9.51
N ARG A 211 -10.37 -26.28 -8.60
CA ARG A 211 -10.60 -27.72 -8.48
C ARG A 211 -11.72 -28.08 -7.50
N ALA A 212 -12.14 -27.13 -6.68
CA ALA A 212 -13.21 -27.30 -5.68
C ALA A 212 -14.59 -26.84 -6.19
N SER A 213 -14.67 -26.27 -7.40
CA SER A 213 -15.89 -25.90 -8.13
C SER A 213 -16.19 -26.89 -9.24
#